data_d919e2c60a438fb74ba21cfd08e1c1e2
#
_entry.id   d919e2c60a438fb74ba21cfd08e1c1e2
#
_cell.length_a   1.000
_cell.length_b   1.000
_cell.length_c   1.000
_cell.angle_alpha   90.00
_cell.angle_beta   90.00
_cell.angle_gamma   90.00
#
_symmetry.space_group_name_H-M   'P 1'
#
loop_
_entity.id
_entity.type
_entity.pdbx_description
1 polymer ?
#
loop_
_entity_poly.entity_id
_entity_poly.type
_entity_poly.pdbx_seq_one_letter_code
_entity_poly.pdbx_strand_id
1 'polypeptide(L)'
;MNQNTAVSFRQKILSKEIKRAHAMQVRYEDLHVEPGFNLRVPIERLGGKLRQQAEAAEESLFRHIMSGDQYPALEVRPRAEGGVWIVDGHRRHRNIGRAIAAGAPLQDKDGFVMIDVVAFEGNDAERTKRVISSSKAQGLFILDTALGYARLARFKWDNDRIAEIEGVSAVWVGKLLTLANANTDVHDLILADLVKPTVAIAAVEKYGEAAGEYLRNRGKTTVGDIKGRPLPHKVVSPLISGVDSFIKGLDANQRAILIDIQEGRVAADTITVPTSALLDLFQAHGAVETVRAKRAEKAAKEAQQAAPDTQAPIDLEQEEATA
;
A
#
# COMPACT_ATOMS: atom_id res chain seq x y z
N MET A 1 -29.48 36.99 33.22
CA MET A 1 -29.89 35.82 32.43
C MET A 1 -29.72 36.14 30.95
N ASN A 2 -28.55 35.82 30.39
CA ASN A 2 -28.33 35.97 28.94
C ASN A 2 -28.88 34.75 28.24
N GLN A 3 -30.05 34.83 27.65
CA GLN A 3 -30.57 33.87 26.72
C GLN A 3 -29.72 33.98 25.42
N ASN A 4 -28.81 33.05 25.25
CA ASN A 4 -28.06 32.86 24.02
C ASN A 4 -29.04 32.31 22.97
N THR A 5 -29.79 33.19 22.32
CA THR A 5 -30.75 32.81 21.27
C THR A 5 -29.91 32.35 20.06
N ALA A 6 -29.80 31.04 19.86
CA ALA A 6 -29.11 30.45 18.70
C ALA A 6 -29.74 31.01 17.41
N VAL A 7 -29.00 31.84 16.69
CA VAL A 7 -29.43 32.46 15.44
C VAL A 7 -29.61 31.34 14.40
N SER A 8 -30.78 31.22 13.81
CA SER A 8 -31.08 30.17 12.85
C SER A 8 -30.38 30.40 11.50
N PHE A 9 -30.07 29.34 10.77
CA PHE A 9 -29.53 29.46 9.40
C PHE A 9 -30.42 30.33 8.48
N ARG A 10 -31.74 30.25 8.68
CA ARG A 10 -32.69 31.10 7.92
C ARG A 10 -32.46 32.58 8.16
N GLN A 11 -32.20 33.02 9.41
CA GLN A 11 -31.90 34.41 9.74
C GLN A 11 -30.56 34.84 9.11
N LYS A 12 -29.52 33.97 9.14
CA LYS A 12 -28.22 34.27 8.51
C LYS A 12 -28.28 34.34 6.97
N ILE A 13 -29.20 33.60 6.35
CA ILE A 13 -29.47 33.69 4.90
C ILE A 13 -30.19 35.03 4.58
N LEU A 14 -31.17 35.42 5.39
CA LEU A 14 -31.88 36.69 5.23
C LEU A 14 -30.97 37.88 5.43
N SER A 15 -30.05 37.83 6.39
CA SER A 15 -29.03 38.89 6.63
C SER A 15 -27.90 38.87 5.58
N LYS A 16 -27.90 37.96 4.61
CA LYS A 16 -26.86 37.77 3.59
C LYS A 16 -25.47 37.36 4.14
N GLU A 17 -25.37 36.95 5.41
CA GLU A 17 -24.15 36.38 5.98
C GLU A 17 -23.83 35.04 5.37
N ILE A 18 -24.86 34.28 4.98
CA ILE A 18 -24.73 32.95 4.32
C ILE A 18 -25.51 32.99 3.01
N LYS A 19 -24.88 32.53 1.93
CA LYS A 19 -25.53 32.34 0.64
C LYS A 19 -25.98 30.90 0.50
N ARG A 20 -27.24 30.69 0.17
CA ARG A 20 -27.74 29.33 -0.14
C ARG A 20 -27.13 28.88 -1.46
N ALA A 21 -26.32 27.80 -1.43
CA ALA A 21 -25.93 27.12 -2.64
C ALA A 21 -27.06 26.14 -3.03
N HIS A 22 -27.37 26.06 -4.31
CA HIS A 22 -28.29 25.04 -4.81
C HIS A 22 -27.54 23.70 -4.79
N ALA A 23 -27.87 22.82 -3.84
CA ALA A 23 -27.50 21.42 -3.93
C ALA A 23 -28.30 20.83 -5.11
N MET A 24 -27.60 20.29 -6.10
CA MET A 24 -28.25 19.52 -7.17
C MET A 24 -28.44 18.09 -6.68
N GLN A 25 -29.55 17.48 -7.12
CA GLN A 25 -29.81 16.06 -6.87
C GLN A 25 -30.03 15.36 -8.20
N VAL A 26 -29.48 14.16 -8.32
CA VAL A 26 -29.59 13.30 -9.49
C VAL A 26 -30.10 11.94 -9.04
N ARG A 27 -30.98 11.31 -9.82
CA ARG A 27 -31.42 9.95 -9.54
C ARG A 27 -30.24 8.99 -9.59
N TYR A 28 -30.25 7.99 -8.73
CA TYR A 28 -29.15 7.01 -8.71
C TYR A 28 -28.96 6.34 -10.09
N GLU A 29 -30.03 6.05 -10.81
CA GLU A 29 -30.01 5.41 -12.14
C GLU A 29 -29.35 6.30 -13.21
N ASP A 30 -29.35 7.62 -13.02
CA ASP A 30 -28.77 8.59 -13.95
C ASP A 30 -27.29 8.90 -13.66
N LEU A 31 -26.71 8.26 -12.63
CA LEU A 31 -25.29 8.33 -12.27
C LEU A 31 -24.51 7.25 -13.02
N HIS A 32 -23.60 7.65 -13.88
CA HIS A 32 -22.83 6.71 -14.69
C HIS A 32 -21.33 6.76 -14.37
N VAL A 33 -20.70 5.60 -14.40
CA VAL A 33 -19.24 5.47 -14.27
C VAL A 33 -18.63 5.41 -15.66
N GLU A 34 -17.73 6.35 -15.96
CA GLU A 34 -17.03 6.36 -17.23
C GLU A 34 -16.00 5.23 -17.29
N PRO A 35 -16.06 4.35 -18.29
CA PRO A 35 -15.11 3.24 -18.42
C PRO A 35 -13.66 3.73 -18.50
N GLY A 36 -12.76 3.08 -17.75
CA GLY A 36 -11.33 3.39 -17.75
C GLY A 36 -10.93 4.70 -17.05
N PHE A 37 -11.88 5.44 -16.48
CA PHE A 37 -11.56 6.70 -15.80
C PHE A 37 -11.17 6.50 -14.33
N ASN A 38 -11.78 5.55 -13.64
CA ASN A 38 -11.45 5.27 -12.24
C ASN A 38 -9.97 4.84 -12.12
N LEU A 39 -9.22 5.51 -11.25
CA LEU A 39 -7.80 5.18 -11.03
C LEU A 39 -7.62 3.97 -10.12
N ARG A 40 -8.59 3.66 -9.26
CA ARG A 40 -8.46 2.56 -8.30
C ARG A 40 -8.49 1.22 -9.00
N VAL A 41 -7.50 0.39 -8.68
CA VAL A 41 -7.49 -1.01 -9.09
C VAL A 41 -8.69 -1.73 -8.44
N PRO A 42 -9.42 -2.58 -9.20
CA PRO A 42 -10.47 -3.43 -8.65
C PRO A 42 -9.97 -4.30 -7.50
N ILE A 43 -10.80 -4.46 -6.46
CA ILE A 43 -10.43 -5.21 -5.23
C ILE A 43 -10.09 -6.66 -5.55
N GLU A 44 -10.74 -7.22 -6.56
CA GLU A 44 -10.55 -8.60 -7.02
C GLU A 44 -9.13 -8.87 -7.51
N ARG A 45 -8.43 -7.82 -7.96
CA ARG A 45 -7.02 -7.90 -8.37
C ARG A 45 -6.02 -7.75 -7.23
N LEU A 46 -6.49 -7.34 -6.05
CA LEU A 46 -5.65 -7.18 -4.87
C LEU A 46 -5.44 -8.50 -4.15
N GLY A 47 -4.27 -8.69 -3.56
CA GLY A 47 -3.93 -9.84 -2.72
C GLY A 47 -3.50 -9.42 -1.32
N GLY A 48 -3.25 -10.42 -0.46
CA GLY A 48 -2.65 -10.24 0.85
C GLY A 48 -3.36 -9.19 1.73
N LYS A 49 -2.57 -8.36 2.40
CA LYS A 49 -3.06 -7.30 3.28
C LYS A 49 -3.74 -6.15 2.53
N LEU A 50 -3.33 -5.90 1.27
CA LEU A 50 -3.93 -4.84 0.46
C LEU A 50 -5.41 -5.12 0.21
N ARG A 51 -5.75 -6.36 -0.12
CA ARG A 51 -7.14 -6.79 -0.29
C ARG A 51 -7.94 -6.67 0.99
N GLN A 52 -7.42 -7.17 2.11
CA GLN A 52 -8.08 -7.08 3.42
C GLN A 52 -8.38 -5.62 3.81
N GLN A 53 -7.42 -4.72 3.61
CA GLN A 53 -7.59 -3.29 3.89
C GLN A 53 -8.65 -2.65 2.98
N ALA A 54 -8.66 -2.98 1.69
CA ALA A 54 -9.64 -2.47 0.75
C ALA A 54 -11.05 -2.97 1.08
N GLU A 55 -11.22 -4.26 1.36
CA GLU A 55 -12.50 -4.86 1.75
C GLU A 55 -13.03 -4.27 3.06
N ALA A 56 -12.18 -4.12 4.08
CA ALA A 56 -12.56 -3.50 5.35
C ALA A 56 -13.02 -2.04 5.17
N ALA A 57 -12.35 -1.29 4.30
CA ALA A 57 -12.69 0.07 3.97
C ALA A 57 -14.00 0.21 3.19
N GLU A 58 -14.30 -0.71 2.27
CA GLU A 58 -15.58 -0.77 1.57
C GLU A 58 -16.72 -1.14 2.53
N GLU A 59 -16.49 -2.11 3.40
CA GLU A 59 -17.50 -2.53 4.37
C GLU A 59 -17.80 -1.46 5.42
N SER A 60 -16.78 -0.69 5.84
CA SER A 60 -16.99 0.46 6.71
C SER A 60 -17.85 1.54 6.05
N LEU A 61 -17.57 1.85 4.77
CA LEU A 61 -18.37 2.82 4.01
C LEU A 61 -19.81 2.32 3.77
N PHE A 62 -19.97 1.05 3.46
CA PHE A 62 -21.29 0.42 3.29
C PHE A 62 -22.13 0.55 4.57
N ARG A 63 -21.56 0.20 5.73
CA ARG A 63 -22.26 0.33 7.03
C ARG A 63 -22.62 1.78 7.33
N HIS A 64 -21.75 2.73 7.04
CA HIS A 64 -22.02 4.16 7.20
C HIS A 64 -23.22 4.63 6.35
N ILE A 65 -23.32 4.16 5.10
CA ILE A 65 -24.47 4.47 4.24
C ILE A 65 -25.74 3.79 4.74
N MET A 66 -25.65 2.54 5.19
CA MET A 66 -26.78 1.78 5.73
C MET A 66 -27.35 2.40 7.02
N SER A 67 -26.51 3.06 7.85
CA SER A 67 -26.97 3.77 9.05
C SER A 67 -27.68 5.09 8.75
N GLY A 68 -27.71 5.53 7.48
CA GLY A 68 -28.33 6.80 7.08
C GLY A 68 -27.46 8.03 7.38
N ASP A 69 -26.19 7.83 7.71
CA ASP A 69 -25.27 8.92 7.96
C ASP A 69 -24.99 9.73 6.70
N GLN A 70 -24.78 11.04 6.87
CA GLN A 70 -24.48 11.92 5.77
C GLN A 70 -23.08 11.66 5.20
N TYR A 71 -22.97 11.65 3.89
CA TYR A 71 -21.72 11.56 3.16
C TYR A 71 -21.57 12.75 2.20
N PRO A 72 -20.35 13.16 1.84
CA PRO A 72 -20.13 14.25 0.89
C PRO A 72 -20.81 14.00 -0.45
N ALA A 73 -21.35 15.05 -1.09
CA ALA A 73 -21.92 14.99 -2.43
C ALA A 73 -20.93 14.40 -3.45
N LEU A 74 -21.43 13.74 -4.48
CA LEU A 74 -20.61 13.25 -5.58
C LEU A 74 -20.26 14.40 -6.51
N GLU A 75 -19.06 14.39 -7.09
CA GLU A 75 -18.71 15.34 -8.16
C GLU A 75 -19.04 14.71 -9.52
N VAL A 76 -19.76 15.48 -10.35
CA VAL A 76 -20.30 14.98 -11.62
C VAL A 76 -20.10 15.96 -12.76
N ARG A 77 -20.10 15.45 -13.99
CA ARG A 77 -20.16 16.27 -15.21
C ARG A 77 -21.29 15.78 -16.15
N PRO A 78 -21.88 16.65 -16.99
CA PRO A 78 -22.90 16.23 -17.93
C PRO A 78 -22.44 15.11 -18.85
N ARG A 79 -23.37 14.20 -19.18
CA ARG A 79 -23.20 13.13 -20.16
C ARG A 79 -24.08 13.44 -21.36
N ALA A 80 -23.53 13.33 -22.58
CA ALA A 80 -24.23 13.68 -23.83
C ALA A 80 -25.47 12.81 -24.07
N GLU A 81 -25.43 11.54 -23.67
CA GLU A 81 -26.48 10.56 -23.85
C GLU A 81 -27.57 10.59 -22.75
N GLY A 82 -27.52 11.58 -21.86
CA GLY A 82 -28.39 11.72 -20.70
C GLY A 82 -27.72 11.25 -19.42
N GLY A 83 -28.21 11.75 -18.28
CA GLY A 83 -27.60 11.55 -16.97
C GLY A 83 -26.26 12.28 -16.82
N VAL A 84 -25.44 11.83 -15.89
CA VAL A 84 -24.16 12.45 -15.58
C VAL A 84 -23.04 11.42 -15.38
N TRP A 85 -21.80 11.80 -15.73
CA TRP A 85 -20.61 11.03 -15.43
C TRP A 85 -20.10 11.38 -14.04
N ILE A 86 -19.78 10.38 -13.23
CA ILE A 86 -19.15 10.55 -11.95
C ILE A 86 -17.67 10.92 -12.15
N VAL A 87 -17.25 12.02 -11.54
CA VAL A 87 -15.87 12.50 -11.50
C VAL A 87 -15.19 12.04 -10.21
N ASP A 88 -15.83 12.29 -9.06
CA ASP A 88 -15.39 11.79 -7.76
C ASP A 88 -16.56 11.19 -6.99
N GLY A 89 -16.26 10.21 -6.14
CA GLY A 89 -17.24 9.50 -5.35
C GLY A 89 -17.59 8.10 -5.87
N HIS A 90 -16.79 7.49 -6.74
CA HIS A 90 -17.01 6.13 -7.30
C HIS A 90 -17.25 5.08 -6.21
N ARG A 91 -16.54 5.15 -5.08
CA ARG A 91 -16.77 4.23 -3.95
C ARG A 91 -18.10 4.47 -3.28
N ARG A 92 -18.48 5.74 -3.09
CA ARG A 92 -19.80 6.13 -2.54
C ARG A 92 -20.92 5.61 -3.44
N HIS A 93 -20.86 5.89 -4.73
CA HIS A 93 -21.83 5.39 -5.70
C HIS A 93 -21.98 3.86 -5.64
N ARG A 94 -20.88 3.11 -5.66
CA ARG A 94 -20.91 1.64 -5.57
C ARG A 94 -21.57 1.15 -4.27
N ASN A 95 -21.23 1.75 -3.13
CA ASN A 95 -21.78 1.35 -1.84
C ASN A 95 -23.23 1.82 -1.62
N ILE A 96 -23.67 2.91 -2.25
CA ILE A 96 -25.07 3.30 -2.34
C ILE A 96 -25.85 2.22 -3.10
N GLY A 97 -25.33 1.76 -4.24
CA GLY A 97 -25.96 0.66 -4.98
C GLY A 97 -26.08 -0.64 -4.19
N ARG A 98 -25.03 -0.98 -3.40
CA ARG A 98 -25.09 -2.11 -2.46
C ARG A 98 -26.17 -1.90 -1.38
N ALA A 99 -26.29 -0.69 -0.84
CA ALA A 99 -27.29 -0.35 0.16
C ALA A 99 -28.72 -0.43 -0.42
N ILE A 100 -28.94 0.06 -1.62
CA ILE A 100 -30.21 -0.08 -2.34
C ILE A 100 -30.59 -1.56 -2.50
N ALA A 101 -29.63 -2.38 -2.97
CA ALA A 101 -29.83 -3.81 -3.12
C ALA A 101 -30.08 -4.55 -1.80
N ALA A 102 -29.55 -4.04 -0.70
CA ALA A 102 -29.79 -4.54 0.66
C ALA A 102 -31.10 -4.03 1.30
N GLY A 103 -31.90 -3.23 0.57
CA GLY A 103 -33.18 -2.72 1.06
C GLY A 103 -33.08 -1.52 1.99
N ALA A 104 -31.99 -0.73 1.91
CA ALA A 104 -31.89 0.50 2.69
C ALA A 104 -33.01 1.49 2.32
N PRO A 105 -33.63 2.19 3.28
CA PRO A 105 -34.72 3.12 3.04
C PRO A 105 -34.22 4.46 2.50
N LEU A 106 -33.59 4.44 1.31
CA LEU A 106 -33.00 5.61 0.66
C LEU A 106 -33.97 6.31 -0.31
N GLN A 107 -35.15 5.75 -0.55
CA GLN A 107 -36.14 6.29 -1.47
C GLN A 107 -36.81 7.52 -0.87
N ASP A 108 -37.04 8.52 -1.73
CA ASP A 108 -37.86 9.67 -1.43
C ASP A 108 -39.37 9.32 -1.46
N LYS A 109 -40.22 10.34 -1.30
CA LYS A 109 -41.71 10.17 -1.30
C LYS A 109 -42.24 9.69 -2.64
N ASP A 110 -41.52 9.92 -3.72
CA ASP A 110 -41.87 9.58 -5.10
C ASP A 110 -41.27 8.21 -5.51
N GLY A 111 -40.56 7.54 -4.59
CA GLY A 111 -39.96 6.23 -4.80
C GLY A 111 -38.60 6.25 -5.49
N PHE A 112 -37.99 7.41 -5.66
CA PHE A 112 -36.68 7.56 -6.27
C PHE A 112 -35.56 7.69 -5.23
N VAL A 113 -34.40 7.17 -5.54
CA VAL A 113 -33.18 7.41 -4.74
C VAL A 113 -32.47 8.62 -5.32
N MET A 114 -32.57 9.75 -4.61
CA MET A 114 -31.96 11.04 -4.99
C MET A 114 -30.60 11.20 -4.33
N ILE A 115 -29.57 11.48 -5.12
CA ILE A 115 -28.18 11.60 -4.65
C ILE A 115 -27.71 13.04 -4.81
N ASP A 116 -27.18 13.61 -3.72
CA ASP A 116 -26.59 14.94 -3.74
C ASP A 116 -25.34 14.98 -4.61
N VAL A 117 -25.29 15.94 -5.53
CA VAL A 117 -24.16 16.09 -6.46
C VAL A 117 -23.74 17.55 -6.57
N VAL A 118 -22.46 17.75 -6.91
CA VAL A 118 -21.89 19.04 -7.27
C VAL A 118 -21.29 18.98 -8.68
N ALA A 119 -21.43 20.06 -9.44
CA ALA A 119 -20.84 20.11 -10.77
C ALA A 119 -19.31 20.18 -10.67
N PHE A 120 -18.63 19.38 -11.46
CA PHE A 120 -17.21 19.51 -11.71
C PHE A 120 -17.00 20.39 -12.94
N GLU A 121 -16.22 21.44 -12.78
CA GLU A 121 -15.78 22.32 -13.86
C GLU A 121 -14.28 22.11 -14.07
N GLY A 122 -13.89 21.68 -15.26
CA GLY A 122 -12.49 21.44 -15.60
C GLY A 122 -12.31 20.46 -16.75
N ASN A 123 -11.08 20.41 -17.27
CA ASN A 123 -10.68 19.48 -18.32
C ASN A 123 -10.28 18.11 -17.72
N ASP A 124 -9.94 17.13 -18.58
CA ASP A 124 -9.61 15.77 -18.15
C ASP A 124 -8.31 15.68 -17.30
N ALA A 125 -7.37 16.63 -17.46
CA ALA A 125 -6.19 16.70 -16.59
C ALA A 125 -6.58 17.15 -15.18
N GLU A 126 -7.39 18.20 -15.06
CA GLU A 126 -7.90 18.69 -13.77
C GLU A 126 -8.79 17.66 -13.09
N ARG A 127 -9.58 16.93 -13.88
CA ARG A 127 -10.38 15.80 -13.42
C ARG A 127 -9.48 14.66 -12.86
N THR A 128 -8.39 14.30 -13.55
CA THR A 128 -7.43 13.30 -13.06
C THR A 128 -6.78 13.77 -11.76
N LYS A 129 -6.30 15.03 -11.71
CA LYS A 129 -5.81 15.67 -10.50
C LYS A 129 -6.83 15.57 -9.36
N ARG A 130 -8.10 15.88 -9.63
CA ARG A 130 -9.17 15.86 -8.61
C ARG A 130 -9.32 14.48 -7.98
N VAL A 131 -9.32 13.41 -8.77
CA VAL A 131 -9.41 12.03 -8.28
C VAL A 131 -8.20 11.66 -7.40
N ILE A 132 -7.00 12.09 -7.77
CA ILE A 132 -5.80 11.85 -6.95
C ILE A 132 -5.91 12.60 -5.62
N SER A 133 -6.21 13.90 -5.66
CA SER A 133 -6.25 14.77 -4.48
C SER A 133 -7.41 14.43 -3.52
N SER A 134 -8.60 14.10 -4.03
CA SER A 134 -9.77 13.73 -3.21
C SER A 134 -9.56 12.43 -2.44
N SER A 135 -8.68 11.58 -2.95
CA SER A 135 -8.36 10.29 -2.34
C SER A 135 -7.45 10.39 -1.12
N LYS A 136 -7.02 11.59 -0.70
CA LYS A 136 -6.10 11.76 0.46
C LYS A 136 -6.67 11.24 1.78
N ALA A 137 -7.97 11.31 2.00
CA ALA A 137 -8.62 10.80 3.22
C ALA A 137 -8.60 9.26 3.32
N GLN A 138 -8.62 8.57 2.20
CA GLN A 138 -8.41 7.13 2.11
C GLN A 138 -7.51 6.86 0.92
N GLY A 139 -6.19 6.83 1.19
CA GLY A 139 -5.13 6.86 0.21
C GLY A 139 -5.36 5.94 -0.99
N LEU A 140 -5.02 6.43 -2.18
CA LEU A 140 -4.75 5.56 -3.31
C LEU A 140 -3.57 4.65 -2.95
N PHE A 141 -3.58 3.42 -3.42
CA PHE A 141 -2.36 2.62 -3.39
C PHE A 141 -1.28 3.31 -4.24
N ILE A 142 -0.03 3.06 -3.90
CA ILE A 142 1.10 3.71 -4.61
C ILE A 142 1.03 3.45 -6.11
N LEU A 143 0.60 2.26 -6.54
CA LEU A 143 0.44 1.94 -7.96
C LEU A 143 -0.70 2.75 -8.60
N ASP A 144 -1.84 2.95 -7.93
CA ASP A 144 -2.93 3.80 -8.43
C ASP A 144 -2.45 5.24 -8.62
N THR A 145 -1.68 5.76 -7.65
CA THR A 145 -1.07 7.09 -7.72
C THR A 145 -0.09 7.19 -8.89
N ALA A 146 0.76 6.19 -9.07
CA ALA A 146 1.71 6.11 -10.18
C ALA A 146 0.99 6.16 -11.54
N LEU A 147 -0.08 5.39 -11.71
CA LEU A 147 -0.91 5.39 -12.92
C LEU A 147 -1.62 6.73 -13.12
N GLY A 148 -2.05 7.38 -12.04
CA GLY A 148 -2.60 8.73 -12.07
C GLY A 148 -1.58 9.75 -12.59
N TYR A 149 -0.35 9.72 -12.07
CA TYR A 149 0.73 10.60 -12.55
C TYR A 149 1.09 10.33 -14.01
N ALA A 150 1.13 9.07 -14.44
CA ALA A 150 1.34 8.74 -15.84
C ALA A 150 0.23 9.30 -16.75
N ARG A 151 -1.03 9.34 -16.27
CA ARG A 151 -2.12 9.98 -16.98
C ARG A 151 -1.93 11.50 -17.07
N LEU A 152 -1.50 12.18 -15.98
CA LEU A 152 -1.16 13.61 -16.01
C LEU A 152 -0.01 13.92 -16.96
N ALA A 153 1.02 13.07 -16.99
CA ALA A 153 2.14 13.22 -17.93
C ALA A 153 1.69 13.11 -19.40
N ARG A 154 0.67 12.29 -19.73
CA ARG A 154 0.04 12.26 -21.08
C ARG A 154 -0.63 13.59 -21.45
N PHE A 155 -1.12 14.34 -20.46
CA PHE A 155 -1.63 15.70 -20.65
C PHE A 155 -0.52 16.77 -20.65
N LYS A 156 0.76 16.36 -20.81
CA LYS A 156 1.93 17.24 -20.88
C LYS A 156 2.23 17.98 -19.59
N TRP A 157 1.84 17.45 -18.44
CA TRP A 157 2.31 17.92 -17.16
C TRP A 157 3.68 17.34 -16.88
N ASP A 158 4.64 18.21 -16.55
CA ASP A 158 5.98 17.80 -16.14
C ASP A 158 6.02 17.36 -14.67
N ASN A 159 7.15 16.80 -14.26
CA ASN A 159 7.32 16.29 -12.91
C ASN A 159 7.23 17.40 -11.86
N ASP A 160 7.73 18.59 -12.15
CA ASP A 160 7.73 19.71 -11.21
C ASP A 160 6.32 20.20 -10.94
N ARG A 161 5.51 20.33 -11.99
CA ARG A 161 4.10 20.72 -11.88
C ARG A 161 3.28 19.70 -11.07
N ILE A 162 3.48 18.39 -11.34
CA ILE A 162 2.80 17.33 -10.58
C ILE A 162 3.26 17.37 -9.12
N ALA A 163 4.55 17.54 -8.87
CA ALA A 163 5.15 17.60 -7.55
C ALA A 163 4.60 18.77 -6.71
N GLU A 164 4.54 19.95 -7.31
CA GLU A 164 4.00 21.16 -6.67
C GLU A 164 2.54 20.97 -6.23
N ILE A 165 1.71 20.46 -7.13
CA ILE A 165 0.27 20.28 -6.88
C ILE A 165 0.00 19.21 -5.83
N GLU A 166 0.74 18.11 -5.87
CA GLU A 166 0.54 16.98 -4.94
C GLU A 166 1.31 17.14 -3.62
N GLY A 167 2.21 18.13 -3.52
CA GLY A 167 3.00 18.37 -2.31
C GLY A 167 4.06 17.31 -2.06
N VAL A 168 4.67 16.80 -3.15
CA VAL A 168 5.73 15.76 -3.11
C VAL A 168 6.97 16.25 -3.85
N SER A 169 8.09 15.52 -3.81
CA SER A 169 9.27 15.90 -4.60
C SER A 169 9.15 15.45 -6.07
N ALA A 170 9.71 16.23 -7.00
CA ALA A 170 9.78 15.85 -8.42
C ALA A 170 10.54 14.52 -8.64
N VAL A 171 11.53 14.23 -7.80
CA VAL A 171 12.25 12.94 -7.80
C VAL A 171 11.29 11.79 -7.47
N TRP A 172 10.38 11.99 -6.51
CA TRP A 172 9.37 10.99 -6.17
C TRP A 172 8.38 10.78 -7.31
N VAL A 173 7.93 11.86 -7.95
CA VAL A 173 7.08 11.78 -9.16
C VAL A 173 7.80 10.96 -10.25
N GLY A 174 9.08 11.22 -10.52
CA GLY A 174 9.88 10.45 -11.49
C GLY A 174 9.91 8.96 -11.16
N LYS A 175 10.12 8.60 -9.88
CA LYS A 175 10.09 7.20 -9.42
C LYS A 175 8.73 6.53 -9.63
N LEU A 176 7.65 7.24 -9.37
CA LEU A 176 6.30 6.73 -9.62
C LEU A 176 6.00 6.57 -11.10
N LEU A 177 6.50 7.47 -11.95
CA LEU A 177 6.39 7.32 -13.40
C LEU A 177 7.19 6.11 -13.91
N THR A 178 8.37 5.84 -13.34
CA THR A 178 9.13 4.60 -13.61
C THR A 178 8.29 3.37 -13.25
N LEU A 179 7.63 3.39 -12.09
CA LEU A 179 6.75 2.29 -11.67
C LEU A 179 5.53 2.14 -12.60
N ALA A 180 4.89 3.25 -12.98
CA ALA A 180 3.72 3.22 -13.87
C ALA A 180 4.03 2.63 -15.26
N ASN A 181 5.26 2.81 -15.74
CA ASN A 181 5.75 2.30 -17.01
C ASN A 181 6.38 0.91 -16.91
N ALA A 182 6.42 0.32 -15.72
CA ALA A 182 6.94 -1.04 -15.53
C ALA A 182 6.02 -2.09 -16.20
N ASN A 183 6.59 -3.26 -16.49
CA ASN A 183 5.85 -4.37 -17.08
C ASN A 183 4.71 -4.83 -16.15
N THR A 184 3.67 -5.41 -16.74
CA THR A 184 2.47 -5.90 -16.05
C THR A 184 2.80 -6.91 -14.95
N ASP A 185 3.81 -7.75 -15.14
CA ASP A 185 4.24 -8.74 -14.15
C ASP A 185 4.80 -8.09 -12.86
N VAL A 186 5.44 -6.91 -12.96
CA VAL A 186 5.85 -6.13 -11.78
C VAL A 186 4.62 -5.58 -11.06
N HIS A 187 3.65 -5.04 -11.81
CA HIS A 187 2.39 -4.57 -11.25
C HIS A 187 1.63 -5.69 -10.53
N ASP A 188 1.53 -6.87 -11.14
CA ASP A 188 0.83 -8.02 -10.57
C ASP A 188 1.48 -8.50 -9.26
N LEU A 189 2.82 -8.46 -9.14
CA LEU A 189 3.53 -8.76 -7.90
C LEU A 189 3.22 -7.76 -6.77
N ILE A 190 3.06 -6.48 -7.12
CA ILE A 190 2.67 -5.44 -6.15
C ILE A 190 1.22 -5.64 -5.72
N LEU A 191 0.31 -5.85 -6.68
CA LEU A 191 -1.11 -6.04 -6.41
C LEU A 191 -1.39 -7.30 -5.60
N ALA A 192 -0.62 -8.36 -5.81
CA ALA A 192 -0.66 -9.59 -5.01
C ALA A 192 -0.07 -9.41 -3.59
N ASP A 193 0.45 -8.21 -3.24
CA ASP A 193 1.14 -7.92 -1.97
C ASP A 193 2.40 -8.77 -1.74
N LEU A 194 3.01 -9.26 -2.82
CA LEU A 194 4.24 -10.06 -2.76
C LEU A 194 5.49 -9.19 -2.74
N VAL A 195 5.43 -7.99 -3.34
CA VAL A 195 6.54 -7.06 -3.45
C VAL A 195 6.11 -5.65 -3.04
N LYS A 196 6.90 -5.01 -2.19
CA LYS A 196 6.67 -3.61 -1.83
C LYS A 196 6.96 -2.69 -3.02
N PRO A 197 6.15 -1.64 -3.27
CA PRO A 197 6.33 -0.72 -4.38
C PRO A 197 7.74 -0.11 -4.46
N THR A 198 8.35 0.25 -3.33
CA THR A 198 9.72 0.81 -3.29
C THR A 198 10.78 -0.19 -3.74
N VAL A 199 10.59 -1.49 -3.45
CA VAL A 199 11.49 -2.55 -3.92
C VAL A 199 11.30 -2.79 -5.41
N ALA A 200 10.06 -2.72 -5.90
CA ALA A 200 9.74 -2.82 -7.31
C ALA A 200 10.36 -1.67 -8.12
N ILE A 201 10.25 -0.43 -7.65
CA ILE A 201 10.88 0.74 -8.27
C ILE A 201 12.40 0.51 -8.41
N ALA A 202 13.09 0.15 -7.33
CA ALA A 202 14.53 -0.10 -7.37
C ALA A 202 14.92 -1.27 -8.31
N ALA A 203 14.06 -2.28 -8.43
CA ALA A 203 14.26 -3.37 -9.37
C ALA A 203 14.09 -2.91 -10.83
N VAL A 204 13.06 -2.11 -11.11
CA VAL A 204 12.82 -1.56 -12.45
C VAL A 204 13.94 -0.61 -12.87
N GLU A 205 14.40 0.27 -11.97
CA GLU A 205 15.54 1.17 -12.23
C GLU A 205 16.82 0.40 -12.56
N LYS A 206 17.03 -0.77 -11.93
CA LYS A 206 18.27 -1.54 -12.08
C LYS A 206 18.23 -2.57 -13.22
N TYR A 207 17.09 -3.22 -13.42
CA TYR A 207 16.97 -4.39 -14.31
C TYR A 207 16.04 -4.14 -15.51
N GLY A 208 15.36 -3.00 -15.58
CA GLY A 208 14.45 -2.66 -16.69
C GLY A 208 13.38 -3.73 -16.88
N GLU A 209 13.27 -4.24 -18.10
CA GLU A 209 12.27 -5.26 -18.47
C GLU A 209 12.44 -6.60 -17.72
N ALA A 210 13.64 -6.94 -17.28
CA ALA A 210 13.91 -8.14 -16.51
C ALA A 210 13.52 -8.03 -15.01
N ALA A 211 13.01 -6.87 -14.57
CA ALA A 211 12.67 -6.63 -13.17
C ALA A 211 11.65 -7.61 -12.61
N GLY A 212 10.62 -7.97 -13.37
CA GLY A 212 9.59 -8.91 -12.94
C GLY A 212 10.13 -10.32 -12.71
N GLU A 213 10.99 -10.80 -13.60
CA GLU A 213 11.67 -12.09 -13.43
C GLU A 213 12.59 -12.06 -12.20
N TYR A 214 13.41 -11.02 -12.06
CA TYR A 214 14.25 -10.83 -10.88
C TYR A 214 13.46 -10.87 -9.58
N LEU A 215 12.33 -10.14 -9.52
CA LEU A 215 11.50 -10.07 -8.32
C LEU A 215 10.83 -11.42 -7.99
N ARG A 216 10.36 -12.16 -8.98
CA ARG A 216 9.83 -13.52 -8.81
C ARG A 216 10.89 -14.52 -8.30
N ASN A 217 12.10 -14.45 -8.84
CA ASN A 217 13.19 -15.32 -8.47
C ASN A 217 13.75 -14.98 -7.08
N ARG A 218 13.78 -13.70 -6.71
CA ARG A 218 14.13 -13.26 -5.36
C ARG A 218 13.18 -13.80 -4.29
N GLY A 219 11.89 -13.94 -4.59
CA GLY A 219 10.91 -14.57 -3.71
C GLY A 219 11.14 -16.08 -3.55
N LYS A 220 11.57 -16.77 -4.61
CA LYS A 220 11.90 -18.21 -4.58
C LYS A 220 13.18 -18.51 -3.80
N THR A 221 14.17 -17.62 -3.87
CA THR A 221 15.41 -17.72 -3.08
C THR A 221 15.17 -17.46 -1.59
N THR A 222 14.06 -16.78 -1.23
CA THR A 222 13.72 -16.47 0.17
C THR A 222 12.89 -17.55 0.86
N VAL A 223 12.23 -18.44 0.14
CA VAL A 223 11.42 -19.53 0.71
C VAL A 223 12.29 -20.74 1.15
N GLY A 224 13.49 -20.90 0.55
CA GLY A 224 14.48 -21.91 0.98
C GLY A 224 15.47 -21.43 2.03
N ASP A 225 15.56 -20.15 2.27
CA ASP A 225 16.60 -19.54 3.10
C ASP A 225 15.99 -18.61 4.17
N ILE A 226 15.55 -19.19 5.29
CA ILE A 226 15.24 -18.47 6.54
C ILE A 226 16.45 -17.62 7.02
N LYS A 227 17.59 -17.77 6.36
CA LYS A 227 18.85 -17.04 6.57
C LYS A 227 18.92 -15.68 5.86
N GLY A 228 17.96 -15.27 5.05
CA GLY A 228 18.14 -14.26 4.00
C GLY A 228 17.67 -12.83 4.23
N ARG A 229 17.26 -12.37 5.44
CA ARG A 229 17.21 -10.92 5.67
C ARG A 229 18.64 -10.38 5.77
N PRO A 230 19.05 -9.41 4.91
CA PRO A 230 20.39 -8.83 5.02
C PRO A 230 20.63 -8.37 6.44
N LEU A 231 21.80 -8.69 6.96
CA LEU A 231 22.22 -8.24 8.28
C LEU A 231 22.22 -6.70 8.30
N PRO A 232 21.85 -6.07 9.42
CA PRO A 232 21.93 -4.62 9.55
C PRO A 232 23.36 -4.14 9.27
N HIS A 233 23.51 -3.00 8.62
CA HIS A 233 24.82 -2.41 8.32
C HIS A 233 25.72 -2.30 9.55
N LYS A 234 25.14 -2.02 10.73
CA LYS A 234 25.84 -2.02 12.04
C LYS A 234 26.50 -3.35 12.43
N VAL A 235 26.11 -4.47 11.80
CA VAL A 235 26.64 -5.80 12.07
C VAL A 235 27.56 -6.25 10.93
N VAL A 236 27.23 -5.86 9.69
CA VAL A 236 28.03 -6.19 8.50
C VAL A 236 29.35 -5.43 8.50
N SER A 237 29.35 -4.16 8.90
CA SER A 237 30.55 -3.33 8.92
C SER A 237 31.64 -3.88 9.88
N PRO A 238 31.34 -4.21 11.16
CA PRO A 238 32.29 -4.89 12.02
C PRO A 238 32.78 -6.25 11.51
N LEU A 239 31.90 -7.03 10.86
CA LEU A 239 32.27 -8.31 10.27
C LEU A 239 33.29 -8.14 9.14
N ILE A 240 33.06 -7.19 8.21
CA ILE A 240 34.01 -6.86 7.14
C ILE A 240 35.32 -6.38 7.76
N SER A 241 35.25 -5.50 8.74
CA SER A 241 36.45 -4.99 9.43
C SER A 241 37.23 -6.10 10.14
N GLY A 242 36.51 -7.07 10.78
CA GLY A 242 37.14 -8.23 11.41
C GLY A 242 37.82 -9.16 10.41
N VAL A 243 37.20 -9.38 9.23
CA VAL A 243 37.82 -10.13 8.13
C VAL A 243 39.03 -9.39 7.59
N ASP A 244 38.95 -8.10 7.37
CA ASP A 244 40.07 -7.28 6.90
C ASP A 244 41.25 -7.28 7.90
N SER A 245 40.95 -7.16 9.19
CA SER A 245 41.96 -7.24 10.28
C SER A 245 42.61 -8.61 10.28
N PHE A 246 41.84 -9.69 10.14
CA PHE A 246 42.34 -11.04 10.06
C PHE A 246 43.30 -11.20 8.90
N ILE A 247 42.89 -10.81 7.68
CA ILE A 247 43.71 -10.92 6.47
C ILE A 247 44.99 -10.07 6.56
N LYS A 248 44.88 -8.84 7.13
CA LYS A 248 46.03 -7.97 7.32
C LYS A 248 47.01 -8.48 8.37
N GLY A 249 46.48 -9.17 9.41
CA GLY A 249 47.29 -9.76 10.47
C GLY A 249 48.10 -11.01 10.06
N LEU A 250 47.80 -11.59 8.91
CA LEU A 250 48.59 -12.70 8.36
C LEU A 250 49.89 -12.17 7.73
N ASP A 251 50.99 -12.86 8.02
CA ASP A 251 52.26 -12.59 7.33
C ASP A 251 52.30 -13.09 5.88
N ALA A 252 53.33 -12.76 5.14
CA ALA A 252 53.47 -13.12 3.75
C ALA A 252 53.51 -14.64 3.50
N ASN A 253 54.14 -15.36 4.43
CA ASN A 253 54.24 -16.82 4.33
C ASN A 253 52.89 -17.50 4.62
N GLN A 254 52.16 -17.06 5.61
CA GLN A 254 50.84 -17.56 5.95
C GLN A 254 49.84 -17.33 4.81
N ARG A 255 49.90 -16.14 4.12
CA ARG A 255 49.05 -15.88 2.94
C ARG A 255 49.43 -16.76 1.78
N ALA A 256 50.73 -16.99 1.53
CA ALA A 256 51.18 -17.88 0.46
C ALA A 256 50.69 -19.33 0.68
N ILE A 257 50.79 -19.83 1.93
CA ILE A 257 50.28 -21.17 2.28
C ILE A 257 48.76 -21.28 2.04
N LEU A 258 47.96 -20.24 2.40
CA LEU A 258 46.53 -20.26 2.15
C LEU A 258 46.20 -20.29 0.64
N ILE A 259 46.95 -19.54 -0.18
CA ILE A 259 46.79 -19.57 -1.63
C ILE A 259 47.14 -20.95 -2.17
N ASP A 260 48.25 -21.57 -1.71
CA ASP A 260 48.68 -22.88 -2.16
C ASP A 260 47.68 -23.98 -1.77
N ILE A 261 47.03 -23.89 -0.60
CA ILE A 261 45.95 -24.76 -0.19
C ILE A 261 44.71 -24.57 -1.11
N GLN A 262 44.32 -23.33 -1.35
CA GLN A 262 43.18 -22.98 -2.20
C GLN A 262 43.36 -23.48 -3.64
N GLU A 263 44.58 -23.45 -4.15
CA GLU A 263 44.92 -23.92 -5.50
C GLU A 263 45.26 -25.44 -5.55
N GLY A 264 45.15 -26.14 -4.40
CA GLY A 264 45.38 -27.56 -4.30
C GLY A 264 46.85 -28.00 -4.42
N ARG A 265 47.80 -27.06 -4.29
CA ARG A 265 49.24 -27.31 -4.35
C ARG A 265 49.82 -27.93 -3.07
N VAL A 266 49.20 -27.57 -1.93
CA VAL A 266 49.60 -28.09 -0.60
C VAL A 266 48.35 -28.55 0.12
N ALA A 267 48.42 -29.71 0.78
CA ALA A 267 47.44 -30.20 1.74
C ALA A 267 47.97 -29.91 3.15
N ALA A 268 47.31 -29.01 3.89
CA ALA A 268 47.63 -28.76 5.29
C ALA A 268 46.34 -28.72 6.09
N ASP A 269 46.28 -29.47 7.19
CA ASP A 269 45.10 -29.53 8.06
C ASP A 269 45.09 -28.40 9.06
N THR A 270 46.20 -27.72 9.29
CA THR A 270 46.35 -26.63 10.26
C THR A 270 47.28 -25.54 9.75
N ILE A 271 46.97 -24.31 10.12
CA ILE A 271 47.81 -23.13 9.91
C ILE A 271 47.87 -22.31 11.22
N THR A 272 49.05 -21.86 11.60
CA THR A 272 49.24 -21.01 12.77
C THR A 272 49.00 -19.55 12.39
N VAL A 273 48.11 -18.87 13.11
CA VAL A 273 47.78 -17.47 12.88
C VAL A 273 47.87 -16.66 14.16
N PRO A 274 48.14 -15.35 14.12
CA PRO A 274 48.16 -14.49 15.30
C PRO A 274 46.82 -14.49 16.05
N THR A 275 46.84 -14.67 17.37
CA THR A 275 45.65 -14.71 18.21
C THR A 275 44.85 -13.41 18.12
N SER A 276 45.51 -12.24 17.97
CA SER A 276 44.83 -10.95 17.83
C SER A 276 43.96 -10.89 16.57
N ALA A 277 44.44 -11.40 15.44
CA ALA A 277 43.65 -11.45 14.20
C ALA A 277 42.41 -12.36 14.29
N LEU A 278 42.55 -13.51 14.97
CA LEU A 278 41.43 -14.41 15.25
C LEU A 278 40.40 -13.79 16.22
N LEU A 279 40.84 -13.02 17.22
CA LEU A 279 39.97 -12.42 18.24
C LEU A 279 39.00 -11.42 17.63
N ASP A 280 39.47 -10.55 16.73
CA ASP A 280 38.62 -9.57 16.03
C ASP A 280 37.55 -10.26 15.16
N LEU A 281 37.94 -11.33 14.47
CA LEU A 281 37.01 -12.12 13.66
C LEU A 281 35.96 -12.85 14.53
N PHE A 282 36.40 -13.41 15.66
CA PHE A 282 35.53 -14.11 16.61
C PHE A 282 34.51 -13.14 17.25
N GLN A 283 34.91 -11.94 17.65
CA GLN A 283 34.02 -10.92 18.20
C GLN A 283 32.99 -10.44 17.15
N ALA A 284 33.46 -10.21 15.94
CA ALA A 284 32.56 -9.83 14.84
C ALA A 284 31.52 -10.93 14.52
N HIS A 285 31.93 -12.21 14.55
CA HIS A 285 31.00 -13.33 14.39
C HIS A 285 29.99 -13.41 15.55
N GLY A 286 30.40 -13.21 16.78
CA GLY A 286 29.49 -13.19 17.94
C GLY A 286 28.39 -12.14 17.83
N ALA A 287 28.70 -10.96 17.29
CA ALA A 287 27.70 -9.93 17.01
C ALA A 287 26.65 -10.38 15.96
N VAL A 288 27.07 -11.15 14.94
CA VAL A 288 26.16 -11.73 13.94
C VAL A 288 25.22 -12.75 14.58
N GLU A 289 25.76 -13.68 15.38
CA GLU A 289 24.97 -14.71 16.05
C GLU A 289 23.93 -14.11 17.02
N THR A 290 24.30 -13.05 17.74
CA THR A 290 23.36 -12.32 18.62
C THR A 290 22.15 -11.76 17.83
N VAL A 291 22.37 -11.21 16.65
CA VAL A 291 21.29 -10.69 15.81
C VAL A 291 20.45 -11.82 15.21
N ARG A 292 21.07 -12.94 14.85
CA ARG A 292 20.36 -14.13 14.36
C ARG A 292 19.45 -14.73 15.43
N ALA A 293 19.96 -14.87 16.67
CA ALA A 293 19.21 -15.38 17.80
C ALA A 293 17.99 -14.51 18.12
N LYS A 294 18.15 -13.18 18.19
CA LYS A 294 17.04 -12.25 18.41
C LYS A 294 15.97 -12.31 17.29
N ARG A 295 16.38 -12.54 16.06
CA ARG A 295 15.44 -12.70 14.93
C ARG A 295 14.67 -14.01 15.01
N ALA A 296 15.35 -15.11 15.39
CA ALA A 296 14.71 -16.40 15.57
C ALA A 296 13.68 -16.37 16.72
N GLU A 297 14.02 -15.73 17.84
CA GLU A 297 13.11 -15.55 18.97
C GLU A 297 11.86 -14.72 18.57
N LYS A 298 12.06 -13.62 17.82
CA LYS A 298 10.94 -12.81 17.35
C LYS A 298 10.03 -13.58 16.39
N ALA A 299 10.61 -14.35 15.47
CA ALA A 299 9.85 -15.18 14.53
C ALA A 299 9.06 -16.28 15.27
N ALA A 300 9.64 -16.88 16.32
CA ALA A 300 8.95 -17.88 17.14
C ALA A 300 7.75 -17.26 17.88
N LYS A 301 7.91 -16.05 18.46
CA LYS A 301 6.81 -15.32 19.11
C LYS A 301 5.69 -14.95 18.13
N GLU A 302 6.04 -14.47 16.94
CA GLU A 302 5.05 -14.16 15.90
C GLU A 302 4.31 -15.41 15.41
N ALA A 303 4.98 -16.56 15.32
CA ALA A 303 4.37 -17.83 14.96
C ALA A 303 3.43 -18.37 16.06
N GLN A 304 3.75 -18.19 17.33
CA GLN A 304 2.88 -18.56 18.45
C GLN A 304 1.63 -17.67 18.54
N GLN A 305 1.73 -16.39 18.20
CA GLN A 305 0.59 -15.47 18.16
C GLN A 305 -0.31 -15.65 16.92
N ALA A 306 0.18 -16.31 15.88
CA ALA A 306 -0.55 -16.60 14.65
C ALA A 306 -1.25 -17.98 14.67
N ALA A 307 -1.04 -18.80 15.70
CA ALA A 307 -1.77 -20.06 15.86
C ALA A 307 -3.24 -19.77 16.19
N PRO A 308 -4.23 -20.31 15.44
CA PRO A 308 -5.63 -20.14 15.78
C PRO A 308 -5.91 -20.79 17.14
N ASP A 309 -6.61 -20.03 17.99
CA ASP A 309 -7.16 -20.51 19.26
C ASP A 309 -8.05 -21.72 18.97
N THR A 310 -7.54 -22.90 19.26
CA THR A 310 -8.29 -24.15 19.14
C THR A 310 -9.25 -24.15 20.33
N GLN A 311 -10.45 -23.62 20.11
CA GLN A 311 -11.55 -23.78 21.05
C GLN A 311 -11.76 -25.27 21.34
N ALA A 312 -11.69 -25.61 22.60
CA ALA A 312 -12.05 -26.93 23.11
C ALA A 312 -13.46 -27.36 22.65
N PRO A 313 -13.70 -28.64 22.39
CA PRO A 313 -15.02 -29.13 22.01
C PRO A 313 -16.00 -28.81 23.13
N ILE A 314 -17.11 -28.19 22.77
CA ILE A 314 -18.26 -28.01 23.66
C ILE A 314 -18.88 -29.43 23.84
N ASP A 315 -18.77 -30.00 25.03
CA ASP A 315 -19.49 -31.19 25.45
C ASP A 315 -21.01 -30.90 25.41
N LEU A 316 -21.66 -31.40 24.37
CA LEU A 316 -23.12 -31.53 24.29
C LEU A 316 -23.54 -32.93 24.79
N GLU A 317 -23.38 -33.18 26.06
CA GLU A 317 -24.10 -34.29 26.75
C GLU A 317 -24.54 -33.79 28.12
N GLN A 318 -25.84 -33.50 28.25
CA GLN A 318 -26.71 -33.69 29.40
C GLN A 318 -27.89 -32.72 29.38
N GLU A 319 -28.96 -33.10 28.71
CA GLU A 319 -30.33 -32.80 29.11
C GLU A 319 -31.32 -33.75 28.40
N GLU A 320 -31.25 -35.02 28.80
CA GLU A 320 -32.43 -35.91 28.80
C GLU A 320 -32.49 -36.58 30.15
N ALA A 321 -33.36 -36.10 31.02
CA ALA A 321 -34.14 -36.81 32.02
C ALA A 321 -34.66 -35.84 33.09
N THR A 322 -35.90 -35.41 32.95
CA THR A 322 -36.93 -35.54 34.02
C THR A 322 -38.20 -34.77 33.66
N ALA A 323 -39.30 -35.56 33.62
CA ALA A 323 -40.73 -35.25 33.76
C ALA A 323 -41.44 -34.69 32.52
#